data_bca28247ce2994da317832d9e7974003
#
_entry.id   bca28247ce2994da317832d9e7974003
#
_cell.length_a   1.000
_cell.length_b   1.000
_cell.length_c   1.000
_cell.angle_alpha   90.00
_cell.angle_beta   90.00
_cell.angle_gamma   90.00
#
_symmetry.space_group_name_H-M   'P 1'
#
loop_
_entity.id
_entity.type
_entity.pdbx_description
1 polymer ?
#
loop_
_entity_poly.entity_id
_entity_poly.type
_entity_poly.pdbx_seq_one_letter_code
_entity_poly.pdbx_strand_id
1 'polypeptide(L)'
;MTTFVLAPDSFKESMSAQQACDAMRRAILKLIPDANVIAVPMADGGEGTVDALLSACDGQKVTIALTGPLPNQGVTTYFGLIDGGKTAVIEMAKANGIHLVDMAQRNPLLTSTYGTGEMIKAALDFGVSKIIIGLGGSVTNDGGAGMAQALGAQFLDENGFEIAVCGGYXXXXNSLDLMQLDSRLTHTEIIIASDVINPLCGENGASHIFSPQKGATQEMVRQLDQNLSHYADVVEATLGCTLRDVAGAGAAGGLGFGLMAFAGASMRSGVELVIEKSQLKEKIAQADYVLTGEGKIDHQTKLGKTPFGVAQVAKKCNKPVIAFTGLVGEGIAELYDLGFTQIVGINPPDCKLEDALKNGERNLEWCCKNVVRAIRCR
;
A
#
# COMPACT_ATOMS: atom_id res chain seq x y z
N MET A 1 -20.96 -1.72 -29.90
CA MET A 1 -20.41 -2.56 -28.82
C MET A 1 -20.08 -1.64 -27.62
N THR A 2 -20.68 -1.91 -26.46
CA THR A 2 -20.49 -1.08 -25.27
C THR A 2 -19.20 -1.46 -24.55
N THR A 3 -18.39 -0.47 -24.21
CA THR A 3 -17.11 -0.69 -23.52
C THR A 3 -17.18 -0.26 -22.07
N PHE A 4 -16.83 -1.17 -21.17
CA PHE A 4 -16.73 -0.94 -19.72
C PHE A 4 -15.28 -1.04 -19.30
N VAL A 5 -14.82 -0.07 -18.50
CA VAL A 5 -13.53 -0.17 -17.82
C VAL A 5 -13.84 -0.45 -16.34
N LEU A 6 -13.24 -1.52 -15.80
CA LEU A 6 -13.43 -1.93 -14.40
C LEU A 6 -12.15 -1.62 -13.64
N ALA A 7 -12.21 -0.66 -12.73
CA ALA A 7 -11.01 -0.19 -12.01
C ALA A 7 -11.26 -0.13 -10.49
N PRO A 8 -11.60 -1.26 -9.86
CA PRO A 8 -11.81 -1.30 -8.41
C PRO A 8 -10.51 -1.50 -7.65
N ASP A 9 -10.49 -1.04 -6.40
CA ASP A 9 -9.52 -1.49 -5.41
C ASP A 9 -10.01 -2.77 -4.75
N SER A 10 -9.23 -3.34 -3.85
CA SER A 10 -9.66 -4.48 -3.05
C SER A 10 -10.75 -4.05 -2.06
N PHE A 11 -11.65 -4.98 -1.76
CA PHE A 11 -12.61 -4.81 -0.66
C PHE A 11 -12.00 -5.54 0.53
N LYS A 12 -11.34 -4.77 1.38
CA LYS A 12 -10.48 -5.28 2.45
C LYS A 12 -11.18 -6.39 3.26
N GLU A 13 -10.48 -7.47 3.49
CA GLU A 13 -10.97 -8.66 4.21
C GLU A 13 -12.08 -9.42 3.48
N SER A 14 -12.47 -8.99 2.28
CA SER A 14 -13.56 -9.64 1.52
C SER A 14 -13.10 -10.18 0.17
N MET A 15 -12.57 -9.31 -0.70
CA MET A 15 -12.15 -9.75 -2.03
C MET A 15 -11.02 -8.87 -2.57
N SER A 16 -10.16 -9.46 -3.39
CA SER A 16 -9.10 -8.74 -4.07
C SER A 16 -9.69 -7.84 -5.18
N ALA A 17 -8.86 -6.91 -5.68
CA ALA A 17 -9.27 -6.07 -6.81
C ALA A 17 -9.58 -6.94 -8.03
N GLN A 18 -8.80 -8.00 -8.27
CA GLN A 18 -9.05 -8.90 -9.40
C GLN A 18 -10.38 -9.65 -9.23
N GLN A 19 -10.67 -10.13 -8.02
CA GLN A 19 -11.97 -10.79 -7.74
C GLN A 19 -13.14 -9.82 -7.97
N ALA A 20 -12.96 -8.55 -7.60
CA ALA A 20 -13.98 -7.53 -7.86
C ALA A 20 -14.18 -7.32 -9.35
N CYS A 21 -13.08 -7.24 -10.12
CA CYS A 21 -13.17 -7.16 -11.58
C CYS A 21 -13.92 -8.36 -12.16
N ASP A 22 -13.59 -9.56 -11.68
CA ASP A 22 -14.22 -10.78 -12.20
C ASP A 22 -15.72 -10.80 -11.93
N ALA A 23 -16.14 -10.38 -10.71
CA ALA A 23 -17.57 -10.31 -10.35
C ALA A 23 -18.32 -9.32 -11.24
N MET A 24 -17.73 -8.15 -11.45
CA MET A 24 -18.33 -7.13 -12.33
C MET A 24 -18.41 -7.63 -13.78
N ARG A 25 -17.35 -8.28 -14.25
CA ARG A 25 -17.32 -8.82 -15.62
C ARG A 25 -18.43 -9.86 -15.82
N ARG A 26 -18.60 -10.78 -14.86
CA ARG A 26 -19.66 -11.79 -14.95
C ARG A 26 -21.03 -11.12 -15.05
N ALA A 27 -21.26 -10.10 -14.23
CA ALA A 27 -22.54 -9.37 -14.23
C ALA A 27 -22.82 -8.72 -15.59
N ILE A 28 -21.80 -8.05 -16.14
CA ILE A 28 -21.94 -7.34 -17.41
C ILE A 28 -22.22 -8.32 -18.56
N LEU A 29 -21.41 -9.37 -18.64
CA LEU A 29 -21.50 -10.30 -19.79
C LEU A 29 -22.77 -11.15 -19.77
N LYS A 30 -23.40 -11.33 -18.61
CA LYS A 30 -24.71 -11.98 -18.54
C LYS A 30 -25.81 -11.16 -19.20
N LEU A 31 -25.70 -9.83 -19.17
CA LEU A 31 -26.71 -8.94 -19.72
C LEU A 31 -26.35 -8.39 -21.10
N ILE A 32 -25.05 -8.22 -21.36
CA ILE A 32 -24.53 -7.68 -22.62
C ILE A 32 -23.39 -8.60 -23.06
N PRO A 33 -23.72 -9.76 -23.67
CA PRO A 33 -22.68 -10.75 -23.98
C PRO A 33 -21.57 -10.26 -24.94
N ASP A 34 -21.86 -9.23 -25.74
CA ASP A 34 -20.90 -8.66 -26.68
C ASP A 34 -20.20 -7.41 -26.13
N ALA A 35 -20.36 -7.11 -24.84
CA ALA A 35 -19.68 -5.95 -24.23
C ALA A 35 -18.16 -6.15 -24.27
N ASN A 36 -17.45 -5.06 -24.50
CA ASN A 36 -16.00 -5.03 -24.34
C ASN A 36 -15.69 -4.65 -22.89
N VAL A 37 -15.10 -5.57 -22.14
CA VAL A 37 -14.83 -5.38 -20.72
C VAL A 37 -13.32 -5.33 -20.50
N ILE A 38 -12.82 -4.19 -20.05
CA ILE A 38 -11.40 -3.97 -19.80
C ILE A 38 -11.19 -3.90 -18.28
N ALA A 39 -10.55 -4.94 -17.72
CA ALA A 39 -10.28 -5.01 -16.28
C ALA A 39 -8.93 -4.34 -15.97
N VAL A 40 -8.96 -3.41 -15.03
CA VAL A 40 -7.77 -2.69 -14.56
C VAL A 40 -7.81 -2.70 -13.03
N PRO A 41 -7.47 -3.84 -12.40
CA PRO A 41 -7.45 -3.86 -10.94
C PRO A 41 -6.49 -2.80 -10.41
N MET A 42 -6.94 -2.08 -9.38
CA MET A 42 -6.23 -0.92 -8.85
C MET A 42 -5.68 -1.19 -7.46
N ALA A 43 -4.84 -0.27 -6.98
CA ALA A 43 -4.30 -0.27 -5.62
C ALA A 43 -3.75 1.12 -5.30
N ASP A 44 -3.45 1.34 -4.03
CA ASP A 44 -3.02 2.66 -3.55
C ASP A 44 -1.62 2.65 -2.90
N GLY A 45 -0.83 1.61 -3.15
CA GLY A 45 0.47 1.41 -2.50
C GLY A 45 0.39 0.42 -1.36
N GLY A 46 -0.81 -0.02 -1.01
CA GLY A 46 -1.02 -1.06 0.00
C GLY A 46 -1.21 -2.44 -0.63
N GLU A 47 -2.02 -3.25 0.03
CA GLU A 47 -2.34 -4.60 -0.41
C GLU A 47 -2.86 -4.61 -1.85
N GLY A 48 -2.27 -5.47 -2.68
CA GLY A 48 -2.69 -5.65 -4.07
C GLY A 48 -1.89 -4.85 -5.07
N THR A 49 -0.97 -3.99 -4.63
CA THR A 49 -0.19 -3.14 -5.54
C THR A 49 0.69 -3.97 -6.47
N VAL A 50 1.36 -5.01 -5.95
CA VAL A 50 2.19 -5.88 -6.79
C VAL A 50 1.32 -6.55 -7.86
N ASP A 51 0.21 -7.16 -7.44
CA ASP A 51 -0.66 -7.87 -8.38
C ASP A 51 -1.26 -6.92 -9.43
N ALA A 52 -1.65 -5.71 -9.02
CA ALA A 52 -2.20 -4.73 -9.95
C ALA A 52 -1.17 -4.34 -11.02
N LEU A 53 0.05 -4.07 -10.61
CA LEU A 53 1.10 -3.66 -11.55
C LEU A 53 1.58 -4.82 -12.42
N LEU A 54 1.64 -6.04 -11.86
CA LEU A 54 1.98 -7.22 -12.67
C LEU A 54 0.94 -7.47 -13.75
N SER A 55 -0.33 -7.31 -13.42
CA SER A 55 -1.43 -7.48 -14.38
C SER A 55 -1.36 -6.41 -15.47
N ALA A 56 -1.14 -5.16 -15.08
CA ALA A 56 -1.15 -4.02 -16.01
C ALA A 56 0.06 -4.01 -16.94
N CYS A 57 1.23 -4.46 -16.46
CA CYS A 57 2.51 -4.30 -17.16
C CYS A 57 3.09 -5.62 -17.67
N ASP A 58 2.31 -6.67 -17.67
CA ASP A 58 2.72 -8.00 -18.15
C ASP A 58 4.01 -8.46 -17.48
N GLY A 59 4.03 -8.36 -16.14
CA GLY A 59 5.22 -8.68 -15.35
C GLY A 59 5.23 -10.11 -14.84
N GLN A 60 6.25 -10.43 -14.05
CA GLN A 60 6.38 -11.76 -13.47
C GLN A 60 6.62 -11.69 -11.97
N LYS A 61 6.14 -12.72 -11.26
CA LYS A 61 6.36 -12.88 -9.82
C LYS A 61 7.72 -13.51 -9.57
N VAL A 62 8.38 -13.05 -8.51
CA VAL A 62 9.61 -13.67 -8.00
C VAL A 62 9.34 -14.10 -6.57
N THR A 63 9.33 -15.40 -6.33
CA THR A 63 9.09 -15.97 -5.01
C THR A 63 10.38 -15.87 -4.18
N ILE A 64 10.23 -15.52 -2.90
CA ILE A 64 11.36 -15.33 -1.99
C ILE A 64 10.99 -15.80 -0.58
N ALA A 65 11.96 -16.43 0.08
CA ALA A 65 11.87 -16.76 1.51
C ALA A 65 12.67 -15.70 2.26
N LEU A 66 12.09 -15.13 3.30
CA LEU A 66 12.71 -14.03 4.03
C LEU A 66 12.26 -14.03 5.49
N THR A 67 12.81 -13.08 6.24
CA THR A 67 12.50 -12.90 7.66
C THR A 67 11.19 -12.12 7.81
N GLY A 68 10.29 -12.64 8.62
CA GLY A 68 9.04 -11.97 8.95
C GLY A 68 9.25 -10.86 9.98
N PRO A 69 8.14 -10.28 10.47
CA PRO A 69 8.26 -9.16 11.39
C PRO A 69 8.76 -9.53 12.79
N LEU A 70 8.53 -10.76 13.24
CA LEU A 70 8.96 -11.18 14.59
C LEU A 70 10.30 -11.92 14.53
N PRO A 71 11.06 -11.91 15.63
CA PRO A 71 12.33 -12.67 15.68
C PRO A 71 12.11 -14.13 15.33
N ASN A 72 12.98 -14.67 14.49
CA ASN A 72 12.98 -16.09 14.08
C ASN A 72 11.76 -16.51 13.29
N GLN A 73 10.96 -15.59 12.79
CA GLN A 73 9.81 -15.90 11.93
C GLN A 73 10.25 -15.96 10.47
N GLY A 74 9.93 -17.02 9.77
CA GLY A 74 10.17 -17.14 8.34
C GLY A 74 8.90 -16.87 7.57
N VAL A 75 9.03 -16.24 6.42
CA VAL A 75 7.90 -15.93 5.52
C VAL A 75 8.31 -16.26 4.09
N THR A 76 7.45 -16.96 3.36
CA THR A 76 7.63 -17.14 1.92
C THR A 76 6.60 -16.28 1.20
N THR A 77 7.06 -15.43 0.30
CA THR A 77 6.19 -14.47 -0.38
C THR A 77 6.77 -14.16 -1.77
N TYR A 78 6.40 -13.02 -2.34
CA TYR A 78 6.88 -12.65 -3.67
C TYR A 78 6.92 -11.14 -3.83
N PHE A 79 7.72 -10.71 -4.80
CA PHE A 79 7.67 -9.36 -5.35
C PHE A 79 7.50 -9.46 -6.87
N GLY A 80 7.30 -8.34 -7.53
CA GLY A 80 7.07 -8.34 -8.96
C GLY A 80 8.22 -7.70 -9.74
N LEU A 81 8.40 -8.16 -10.98
CA LEU A 81 9.29 -7.51 -11.95
C LEU A 81 8.43 -7.06 -13.13
N ILE A 82 8.57 -5.80 -13.50
CA ILE A 82 7.86 -5.21 -14.64
C ILE A 82 8.87 -4.47 -15.52
N ASP A 83 8.40 -3.85 -16.60
CA ASP A 83 9.23 -3.07 -17.51
C ASP A 83 10.41 -3.90 -18.06
N GLY A 84 10.13 -5.16 -18.43
CA GLY A 84 11.17 -6.04 -18.96
C GLY A 84 12.23 -6.43 -17.95
N GLY A 85 11.89 -6.42 -16.67
CA GLY A 85 12.79 -6.78 -15.59
C GLY A 85 13.62 -5.62 -15.05
N LYS A 86 13.35 -4.41 -15.52
CA LYS A 86 14.10 -3.21 -15.07
C LYS A 86 13.54 -2.59 -13.80
N THR A 87 12.28 -2.87 -13.47
CA THR A 87 11.60 -2.30 -12.31
C THR A 87 11.09 -3.42 -11.42
N ALA A 88 11.39 -3.35 -10.11
CA ALA A 88 10.80 -4.23 -9.11
C ALA A 88 9.64 -3.52 -8.42
N VAL A 89 8.61 -4.26 -8.10
CA VAL A 89 7.48 -3.76 -7.31
C VAL A 89 7.40 -4.57 -6.03
N ILE A 90 7.47 -3.89 -4.90
CA ILE A 90 7.51 -4.50 -3.56
C ILE A 90 6.36 -3.96 -2.72
N GLU A 91 5.66 -4.85 -2.00
CA GLU A 91 4.78 -4.45 -0.89
C GLU A 91 5.50 -4.84 0.39
N MET A 92 5.85 -3.86 1.24
CA MET A 92 6.55 -4.16 2.48
C MET A 92 5.72 -5.08 3.39
N ALA A 93 4.38 -5.00 3.30
CA ALA A 93 3.51 -5.83 4.12
C ALA A 93 3.64 -7.33 3.80
N LYS A 94 4.13 -7.69 2.63
CA LYS A 94 4.37 -9.09 2.30
C LYS A 94 5.52 -9.68 3.12
N ALA A 95 6.42 -8.85 3.62
CA ALA A 95 7.51 -9.24 4.51
C ALA A 95 7.17 -8.95 5.98
N ASN A 96 6.65 -7.75 6.25
CA ASN A 96 6.53 -7.25 7.61
C ASN A 96 5.15 -6.64 7.87
N GLY A 97 4.11 -7.30 7.34
CA GLY A 97 2.74 -6.82 7.42
C GLY A 97 2.01 -7.26 8.68
N ILE A 98 0.97 -6.51 9.01
CA ILE A 98 0.18 -6.73 10.21
C ILE A 98 -0.57 -8.08 10.15
N HIS A 99 -0.91 -8.53 8.95
CA HIS A 99 -1.59 -9.83 8.78
C HIS A 99 -0.70 -11.03 9.09
N LEU A 100 0.62 -10.81 9.20
CA LEU A 100 1.57 -11.89 9.50
C LEU A 100 1.72 -12.14 11.01
N VAL A 101 1.07 -11.34 11.84
CA VAL A 101 1.18 -11.45 13.30
C VAL A 101 -0.22 -11.47 13.91
N ASP A 102 -0.53 -12.54 14.63
CA ASP A 102 -1.81 -12.65 15.33
C ASP A 102 -1.96 -11.50 16.33
N MET A 103 -3.17 -11.00 16.47
CA MET A 103 -3.46 -9.84 17.31
C MET A 103 -2.85 -9.96 18.71
N ALA A 104 -2.92 -11.14 19.32
CA ALA A 104 -2.41 -11.38 20.67
C ALA A 104 -0.88 -11.29 20.74
N GLN A 105 -0.19 -11.42 19.62
CA GLN A 105 1.28 -11.42 19.57
C GLN A 105 1.85 -10.09 19.05
N ARG A 106 1.00 -9.15 18.68
CA ARG A 106 1.47 -7.87 18.14
C ARG A 106 2.18 -7.06 19.21
N ASN A 107 3.42 -6.69 18.92
CA ASN A 107 4.23 -5.89 19.83
C ASN A 107 5.25 -5.10 19.01
N PRO A 108 4.97 -3.81 18.73
CA PRO A 108 5.87 -3.04 17.86
C PRO A 108 7.22 -2.71 18.49
N LEU A 109 7.42 -3.01 19.77
CA LEU A 109 8.75 -2.93 20.36
C LEU A 109 9.67 -4.04 19.82
N LEU A 110 9.10 -5.14 19.32
CA LEU A 110 9.87 -6.32 18.89
C LEU A 110 9.90 -6.53 17.38
N THR A 111 9.00 -5.89 16.64
CA THR A 111 8.91 -6.12 15.20
C THR A 111 9.97 -5.34 14.43
N SER A 112 10.39 -5.90 13.29
CA SER A 112 11.49 -5.36 12.49
C SER A 112 11.16 -5.37 11.01
N THR A 113 11.68 -4.40 10.28
CA THR A 113 11.58 -4.32 8.82
C THR A 113 12.69 -5.08 8.10
N TYR A 114 13.42 -5.95 8.79
CA TYR A 114 14.55 -6.67 8.21
C TYR A 114 14.16 -7.39 6.90
N GLY A 115 13.03 -8.09 6.90
CA GLY A 115 12.56 -8.81 5.71
C GLY A 115 12.30 -7.91 4.51
N THR A 116 11.86 -6.67 4.75
CA THR A 116 11.70 -5.71 3.65
C THR A 116 13.07 -5.40 3.03
N GLY A 117 14.11 -5.26 3.85
CA GLY A 117 15.46 -5.07 3.34
C GLY A 117 15.96 -6.27 2.53
N GLU A 118 15.65 -7.49 2.99
CA GLU A 118 15.98 -8.70 2.24
C GLU A 118 15.29 -8.69 0.87
N MET A 119 14.05 -8.24 0.81
CA MET A 119 13.31 -8.17 -0.45
C MET A 119 13.92 -7.14 -1.40
N ILE A 120 14.33 -5.97 -0.87
CA ILE A 120 15.02 -4.96 -1.66
C ILE A 120 16.34 -5.53 -2.20
N LYS A 121 17.10 -6.22 -1.35
CA LYS A 121 18.37 -6.83 -1.78
C LYS A 121 18.14 -7.85 -2.89
N ALA A 122 17.11 -8.69 -2.76
CA ALA A 122 16.77 -9.67 -3.80
C ALA A 122 16.43 -8.97 -5.12
N ALA A 123 15.69 -7.86 -5.06
CA ALA A 123 15.37 -7.09 -6.26
C ALA A 123 16.63 -6.54 -6.91
N LEU A 124 17.55 -6.00 -6.10
CA LEU A 124 18.83 -5.50 -6.61
C LEU A 124 19.65 -6.62 -7.28
N ASP A 125 19.55 -7.85 -6.76
CA ASP A 125 20.24 -9.01 -7.35
C ASP A 125 19.75 -9.32 -8.77
N PHE A 126 18.52 -8.91 -9.13
CA PHE A 126 18.00 -9.04 -10.49
C PHE A 126 18.51 -7.92 -11.42
N GLY A 127 19.23 -6.95 -10.88
CA GLY A 127 19.80 -5.88 -11.69
C GLY A 127 18.82 -4.78 -12.06
N VAL A 128 17.77 -4.61 -11.25
CA VAL A 128 16.79 -3.56 -11.53
C VAL A 128 17.40 -2.17 -11.40
N SER A 129 16.89 -1.22 -12.17
CA SER A 129 17.29 0.18 -12.07
C SER A 129 16.27 1.02 -11.29
N LYS A 130 15.11 0.44 -10.98
CA LYS A 130 14.05 1.13 -10.25
C LYS A 130 13.32 0.15 -9.34
N ILE A 131 12.96 0.62 -8.14
CA ILE A 131 12.14 -0.14 -7.21
C ILE A 131 10.96 0.76 -6.79
N ILE A 132 9.74 0.24 -6.96
CA ILE A 132 8.52 0.86 -6.43
C ILE A 132 8.17 0.06 -5.19
N ILE A 133 8.07 0.72 -4.03
CA ILE A 133 7.78 0.03 -2.78
C ILE A 133 6.55 0.65 -2.09
N GLY A 134 5.52 -0.18 -1.91
CA GLY A 134 4.31 0.22 -1.19
C GLY A 134 4.46 -0.02 0.30
N LEU A 135 3.98 0.92 1.11
CA LEU A 135 4.20 0.91 2.56
C LEU A 135 2.96 0.58 3.39
N GLY A 136 1.81 0.37 2.75
CA GLY A 136 0.58 0.10 3.50
C GLY A 136 0.61 -1.23 4.25
N GLY A 137 -0.05 -1.29 5.41
CA GLY A 137 -0.29 -2.54 6.11
C GLY A 137 0.82 -3.02 7.02
N SER A 138 1.75 -2.18 7.43
CA SER A 138 2.90 -2.56 8.27
C SER A 138 2.51 -2.93 9.71
N VAL A 139 3.33 -3.78 10.35
CA VAL A 139 3.20 -4.08 11.79
C VAL A 139 4.41 -3.56 12.58
N THR A 140 5.31 -2.84 11.92
CA THR A 140 6.61 -2.43 12.46
C THR A 140 6.61 -0.96 12.88
N ASN A 141 7.56 -0.61 13.75
CA ASN A 141 7.77 0.77 14.21
C ASN A 141 9.24 0.99 14.54
N ASP A 142 10.12 0.58 13.60
CA ASP A 142 11.57 0.59 13.80
C ASP A 142 12.30 1.64 12.96
N GLY A 143 11.55 2.59 12.36
CA GLY A 143 12.20 3.65 11.57
C GLY A 143 12.87 3.15 10.30
N GLY A 144 12.62 1.89 9.90
CA GLY A 144 13.31 1.28 8.79
C GLY A 144 14.72 0.78 9.13
N ALA A 145 15.07 0.76 10.42
CA ALA A 145 16.42 0.31 10.82
C ALA A 145 16.68 -1.15 10.43
N GLY A 146 15.66 -2.01 10.59
CA GLY A 146 15.82 -3.41 10.16
C GLY A 146 16.08 -3.53 8.66
N MET A 147 15.34 -2.77 7.86
CA MET A 147 15.54 -2.73 6.42
C MET A 147 16.97 -2.32 6.09
N ALA A 148 17.47 -1.25 6.73
CA ALA A 148 18.83 -0.77 6.48
C ALA A 148 19.88 -1.79 6.93
N GLN A 149 19.63 -2.49 8.05
CA GLN A 149 20.54 -3.53 8.53
C GLN A 149 20.65 -4.67 7.50
N ALA A 150 19.51 -5.11 6.94
CA ALA A 150 19.55 -6.16 5.92
C ALA A 150 20.32 -5.73 4.67
N LEU A 151 20.40 -4.42 4.43
CA LEU A 151 21.14 -3.86 3.30
C LEU A 151 22.58 -3.50 3.65
N GLY A 152 23.03 -3.81 4.87
CA GLY A 152 24.43 -3.68 5.25
C GLY A 152 24.77 -2.58 6.24
N ALA A 153 23.80 -1.79 6.67
CA ALA A 153 24.04 -0.77 7.71
C ALA A 153 24.22 -1.47 9.06
N GLN A 154 25.12 -0.96 9.88
CA GLN A 154 25.31 -1.46 11.25
C GLN A 154 24.94 -0.37 12.25
N PHE A 155 24.11 -0.75 13.19
CA PHE A 155 23.62 0.13 14.26
C PHE A 155 24.34 -0.28 15.54
N LEU A 156 25.17 0.61 16.09
CA LEU A 156 26.12 0.25 17.14
C LEU A 156 25.78 0.97 18.45
N ASP A 157 25.97 0.27 19.56
CA ASP A 157 25.82 0.84 20.89
C ASP A 157 27.07 1.63 21.32
N GLU A 158 27.09 2.14 22.55
CA GLU A 158 28.22 2.93 23.08
C GLU A 158 29.53 2.13 23.17
N ASN A 159 29.44 0.80 23.16
CA ASN A 159 30.60 -0.08 23.22
C ASN A 159 31.02 -0.59 21.83
N GLY A 160 30.30 -0.18 20.78
CA GLY A 160 30.60 -0.59 19.43
C GLY A 160 30.00 -1.94 19.04
N PHE A 161 29.08 -2.48 19.83
CA PHE A 161 28.39 -3.74 19.49
C PHE A 161 27.11 -3.46 18.74
N GLU A 162 26.80 -4.32 17.80
CA GLU A 162 25.57 -4.18 16.98
C GLU A 162 24.34 -4.42 17.85
N ILE A 163 23.38 -3.50 17.78
CA ILE A 163 22.12 -3.62 18.53
C ILE A 163 21.06 -4.39 17.71
N ALA A 164 20.10 -4.95 18.39
CA ALA A 164 18.92 -5.52 17.73
C ALA A 164 18.10 -4.37 17.13
N VAL A 165 17.75 -4.48 15.85
CA VAL A 165 17.02 -3.40 15.18
C VAL A 165 15.53 -3.69 15.15
N CYS A 166 14.86 -3.18 16.15
CA CYS A 166 13.40 -3.16 16.28
C CYS A 166 13.03 -1.93 17.12
N GLY A 167 11.75 -1.61 17.14
CA GLY A 167 11.30 -0.37 17.79
C GLY A 167 11.76 -0.19 19.23
N GLY A 168 11.88 -1.28 19.98
CA GLY A 168 12.25 -1.23 21.39
C GLY A 168 13.71 -0.95 21.67
N TYR A 169 14.61 -1.19 20.74
CA TYR A 169 16.05 -1.03 20.94
C TYR A 169 16.64 0.19 20.23
N UNK A 170 15.93 0.88 19.48
CA UNK A 170 16.38 2.01 18.80
C UNK A 170 16.90 3.05 19.74
N UNK A 171 16.76 2.85 21.06
CA UNK A 171 17.22 3.68 22.08
C UNK A 171 18.66 3.52 22.35
N UNK A 172 19.32 2.40 22.04
CA UNK A 172 20.64 2.08 22.21
C UNK A 172 21.53 2.50 21.11
N UNK A 173 21.14 3.02 19.97
CA UNK A 173 21.88 3.44 18.92
C UNK A 173 22.66 4.56 19.30
N ASN A 174 23.98 4.38 19.21
CA ASN A 174 24.96 5.40 19.51
C ASN A 174 25.65 5.91 18.24
N SER A 175 25.90 5.02 17.30
CA SER A 175 26.57 5.36 16.04
C SER A 175 26.13 4.41 14.93
N LEU A 176 26.42 4.82 13.69
CA LEU A 176 26.14 4.03 12.49
C LEU A 176 27.44 3.76 11.74
N ASP A 177 27.57 2.52 11.25
CA ASP A 177 28.61 2.21 10.28
C ASP A 177 27.92 1.84 8.95
N LEU A 178 28.19 2.62 7.93
CA LEU A 178 27.57 2.46 6.61
C LEU A 178 28.54 1.95 5.55
N MET A 179 29.72 1.48 5.98
CA MET A 179 30.75 1.01 5.04
C MET A 179 30.28 -0.19 4.21
N GLN A 180 29.42 -1.02 4.77
CA GLN A 180 28.90 -2.20 4.08
C GLN A 180 27.50 -2.00 3.49
N LEU A 181 26.98 -0.78 3.54
CA LEU A 181 25.66 -0.49 2.93
C LEU A 181 25.75 -0.78 1.43
N ASP A 182 24.74 -1.48 0.91
CA ASP A 182 24.73 -1.95 -0.47
C ASP A 182 24.91 -0.78 -1.45
N SER A 183 26.04 -0.76 -2.14
CA SER A 183 26.39 0.34 -3.04
C SER A 183 25.45 0.47 -4.22
N ARG A 184 24.68 -0.59 -4.56
CA ARG A 184 23.73 -0.53 -5.67
C ARG A 184 22.58 0.44 -5.39
N LEU A 185 22.34 0.77 -4.11
CA LEU A 185 21.30 1.75 -3.74
C LEU A 185 21.58 3.13 -4.35
N THR A 186 22.84 3.49 -4.56
CA THR A 186 23.21 4.79 -5.13
C THR A 186 22.88 4.88 -6.63
N HIS A 187 22.68 3.74 -7.28
CA HIS A 187 22.42 3.66 -8.72
C HIS A 187 21.01 3.15 -9.03
N THR A 188 20.16 3.03 -8.02
CA THR A 188 18.78 2.53 -8.17
C THR A 188 17.81 3.61 -7.72
N GLU A 189 16.86 3.95 -8.58
CA GLU A 189 15.81 4.86 -8.21
C GLU A 189 14.79 4.13 -7.34
N ILE A 190 14.54 4.63 -6.14
CA ILE A 190 13.56 4.02 -5.23
C ILE A 190 12.41 5.00 -5.03
N ILE A 191 11.21 4.55 -5.36
CA ILE A 191 9.98 5.33 -5.26
C ILE A 191 9.09 4.69 -4.21
N ILE A 192 8.74 5.46 -3.18
CA ILE A 192 7.80 5.03 -2.16
C ILE A 192 6.39 5.34 -2.68
N ALA A 193 5.55 4.32 -2.80
CA ALA A 193 4.15 4.47 -3.20
C ALA A 193 3.31 4.58 -1.92
N SER A 194 2.97 5.81 -1.54
CA SER A 194 2.23 6.06 -0.30
C SER A 194 1.60 7.44 -0.34
N ASP A 195 0.44 7.56 0.30
CA ASP A 195 -0.26 8.85 0.45
C ASP A 195 -0.23 9.33 1.90
N VAL A 196 0.50 8.63 2.78
CA VAL A 196 0.71 9.04 4.18
C VAL A 196 1.59 10.27 4.20
N ILE A 197 1.17 11.30 4.94
CA ILE A 197 1.92 12.57 5.04
C ILE A 197 2.52 12.81 6.42
N ASN A 198 2.29 11.90 7.36
CA ASN A 198 2.72 12.05 8.75
C ASN A 198 4.24 12.14 8.88
N PRO A 199 4.75 13.00 9.78
CA PRO A 199 6.18 13.02 10.08
C PRO A 199 6.58 11.81 10.89
N LEU A 200 7.87 11.67 11.14
CA LEU A 200 8.39 10.51 11.88
C LEU A 200 7.93 10.51 13.34
N CYS A 201 8.05 11.64 14.02
CA CYS A 201 7.87 11.75 15.47
C CYS A 201 6.81 12.77 15.85
N GLY A 202 6.45 12.77 17.15
CA GLY A 202 5.51 13.73 17.71
C GLY A 202 4.08 13.23 17.66
N GLU A 203 3.15 14.10 18.08
CA GLU A 203 1.73 13.73 18.18
C GLU A 203 1.13 13.24 16.86
N ASN A 204 1.64 13.71 15.74
CA ASN A 204 1.17 13.29 14.43
C ASN A 204 2.13 12.29 13.77
N GLY A 205 3.09 11.78 14.53
CA GLY A 205 4.13 10.89 14.00
C GLY A 205 3.73 9.44 13.96
N ALA A 206 4.67 8.62 13.50
CA ALA A 206 4.47 7.18 13.26
C ALA A 206 3.92 6.46 14.49
N SER A 207 4.53 6.69 15.66
CA SER A 207 4.17 5.94 16.86
C SER A 207 2.80 6.33 17.37
N HIS A 208 2.54 7.63 17.52
CA HIS A 208 1.28 8.12 18.06
C HIS A 208 0.08 7.75 17.21
N ILE A 209 0.21 7.86 15.90
CA ILE A 209 -0.93 7.67 15.01
C ILE A 209 -1.14 6.20 14.64
N PHE A 210 -0.07 5.43 14.43
CA PHE A 210 -0.21 4.11 13.84
C PHE A 210 0.18 2.93 14.74
N SER A 211 0.90 3.13 15.84
CA SER A 211 1.34 1.99 16.63
C SER A 211 0.25 1.36 17.51
N PRO A 212 -0.81 2.09 17.92
CA PRO A 212 -1.87 1.41 18.68
C PRO A 212 -2.48 0.20 17.96
N GLN A 213 -2.75 0.30 16.66
CA GLN A 213 -3.29 -0.83 15.90
C GLN A 213 -2.29 -1.98 15.78
N LYS A 214 -1.00 -1.71 16.02
CA LYS A 214 0.07 -2.71 15.98
C LYS A 214 0.31 -3.34 17.34
N GLY A 215 -0.54 -3.03 18.33
CA GLY A 215 -0.48 -3.62 19.66
C GLY A 215 0.17 -2.75 20.72
N ALA A 216 0.47 -1.50 20.44
CA ALA A 216 1.13 -0.62 21.43
C ALA A 216 0.16 -0.12 22.48
N THR A 217 0.55 -0.21 23.74
CA THR A 217 -0.13 0.50 24.83
C THR A 217 0.29 1.97 24.81
N GLN A 218 -0.39 2.82 25.58
CA GLN A 218 -0.04 4.24 25.63
C GLN A 218 1.41 4.45 26.10
N GLU A 219 1.88 3.63 27.03
CA GLU A 219 3.26 3.71 27.49
C GLU A 219 4.23 3.34 26.38
N MET A 220 3.91 2.26 25.64
CA MET A 220 4.71 1.83 24.49
C MET A 220 4.76 2.89 23.40
N VAL A 221 3.64 3.58 23.15
CA VAL A 221 3.58 4.65 22.15
C VAL A 221 4.62 5.74 22.48
N ARG A 222 4.63 6.18 23.76
CA ARG A 222 5.58 7.20 24.20
C ARG A 222 7.03 6.72 24.06
N GLN A 223 7.28 5.47 24.46
CA GLN A 223 8.61 4.87 24.35
C GLN A 223 9.06 4.79 22.90
N LEU A 224 8.19 4.31 22.02
CA LEU A 224 8.50 4.18 20.59
C LEU A 224 8.78 5.55 19.96
N ASP A 225 8.02 6.57 20.34
CA ASP A 225 8.23 7.91 19.80
C ASP A 225 9.58 8.49 20.23
N GLN A 226 9.93 8.31 21.51
CA GLN A 226 11.23 8.73 22.01
C GLN A 226 12.36 7.97 21.32
N ASN A 227 12.19 6.66 21.13
CA ASN A 227 13.19 5.84 20.46
C ASN A 227 13.39 6.28 19.00
N LEU A 228 12.30 6.59 18.28
CA LEU A 228 12.42 7.08 16.91
C LEU A 228 13.08 8.45 16.85
N SER A 229 12.79 9.32 17.84
CA SER A 229 13.42 10.64 17.87
C SER A 229 14.93 10.52 18.07
N HIS A 230 15.34 9.68 19.01
CA HIS A 230 16.76 9.44 19.25
C HIS A 230 17.45 8.80 18.03
N TYR A 231 16.79 7.81 17.43
CA TYR A 231 17.29 7.16 16.22
C TYR A 231 17.49 8.19 15.12
N ALA A 232 16.52 9.09 14.95
CA ALA A 232 16.63 10.13 13.93
C ALA A 232 17.80 11.08 14.22
N ASP A 233 18.04 11.42 15.51
CA ASP A 233 19.18 12.26 15.88
C ASP A 233 20.50 11.63 15.36
N VAL A 234 20.69 10.34 15.60
CA VAL A 234 21.90 9.64 15.18
C VAL A 234 22.01 9.54 13.66
N VAL A 235 20.91 9.15 13.01
CA VAL A 235 20.89 8.99 11.54
C VAL A 235 21.16 10.32 10.85
N GLU A 236 20.43 11.36 11.24
CA GLU A 236 20.56 12.68 10.60
C GLU A 236 21.94 13.29 10.81
N ALA A 237 22.52 13.10 12.02
CA ALA A 237 23.87 13.59 12.29
C ALA A 237 24.90 12.85 11.43
N THR A 238 24.75 11.54 11.28
CA THR A 238 25.70 10.71 10.50
C THR A 238 25.64 11.06 9.01
N LEU A 239 24.41 11.24 8.49
CA LEU A 239 24.20 11.47 7.04
C LEU A 239 24.23 12.94 6.65
N GLY A 240 24.19 13.86 7.61
CA GLY A 240 24.17 15.29 7.33
C GLY A 240 22.85 15.72 6.67
N CYS A 241 21.75 15.18 7.11
CA CYS A 241 20.43 15.46 6.51
C CYS A 241 19.41 15.82 7.58
N THR A 242 18.22 16.28 7.15
CA THR A 242 17.07 16.56 8.02
C THR A 242 15.82 16.01 7.34
N LEU A 243 15.40 14.81 7.73
CA LEU A 243 14.33 14.09 7.04
C LEU A 243 13.13 13.76 7.93
N ARG A 244 13.26 13.88 9.26
CA ARG A 244 12.20 13.43 10.18
C ARG A 244 10.88 14.14 9.97
N ASP A 245 10.90 15.38 9.49
CA ASP A 245 9.69 16.18 9.32
C ASP A 245 9.20 16.18 7.86
N VAL A 246 9.86 15.46 6.98
CA VAL A 246 9.41 15.34 5.59
C VAL A 246 8.08 14.57 5.58
N ALA A 247 7.13 15.05 4.77
CA ALA A 247 5.83 14.38 4.64
C ALA A 247 6.04 12.93 4.21
N GLY A 248 5.49 12.00 5.00
CA GLY A 248 5.63 10.58 4.73
C GLY A 248 6.76 9.89 5.48
N ALA A 249 7.60 10.64 6.20
CA ALA A 249 8.68 10.02 7.00
C ALA A 249 8.12 9.01 8.00
N GLY A 250 6.91 9.25 8.53
CA GLY A 250 6.27 8.36 9.49
C GLY A 250 5.58 7.14 8.89
N ALA A 251 5.49 7.05 7.58
CA ALA A 251 4.80 5.94 6.94
C ALA A 251 5.43 4.60 7.34
N ALA A 252 4.58 3.61 7.60
CA ALA A 252 5.00 2.24 7.94
C ALA A 252 5.95 2.21 9.14
N GLY A 253 5.59 2.94 10.21
CA GLY A 253 6.38 2.95 11.43
C GLY A 253 7.76 3.57 11.26
N GLY A 254 7.88 4.52 10.34
CA GLY A 254 9.12 5.21 10.05
C GLY A 254 9.93 4.59 8.94
N LEU A 255 9.43 3.54 8.28
CA LEU A 255 10.13 2.98 7.13
C LEU A 255 10.29 4.04 6.03
N GLY A 256 9.32 4.97 5.90
CA GLY A 256 9.45 6.11 4.98
C GLY A 256 10.74 6.88 5.23
N PHE A 257 10.99 7.24 6.50
CA PHE A 257 12.22 7.92 6.90
C PHE A 257 13.45 7.08 6.53
N GLY A 258 13.44 5.78 6.87
CA GLY A 258 14.58 4.90 6.60
C GLY A 258 14.89 4.81 5.11
N LEU A 259 13.87 4.67 4.28
CA LEU A 259 14.07 4.59 2.82
C LEU A 259 14.63 5.90 2.26
N MET A 260 14.14 7.04 2.75
CA MET A 260 14.68 8.33 2.33
C MET A 260 16.15 8.48 2.75
N ALA A 261 16.45 8.11 4.01
CA ALA A 261 17.77 8.31 4.60
C ALA A 261 18.83 7.38 3.98
N PHE A 262 18.54 6.08 3.90
CA PHE A 262 19.54 5.09 3.51
C PHE A 262 19.53 4.76 2.02
N ALA A 263 18.42 5.02 1.34
CA ALA A 263 18.28 4.64 -0.07
C ALA A 263 17.93 5.81 -0.99
N GLY A 264 17.85 7.01 -0.44
CA GLY A 264 17.56 8.20 -1.26
C GLY A 264 16.19 8.19 -1.92
N ALA A 265 15.22 7.51 -1.30
CA ALA A 265 13.91 7.33 -1.90
C ALA A 265 13.12 8.63 -1.97
N SER A 266 12.28 8.75 -3.00
CA SER A 266 11.30 9.82 -3.14
C SER A 266 9.89 9.24 -2.99
N MET A 267 8.90 10.09 -2.67
CA MET A 267 7.53 9.63 -2.50
C MET A 267 6.64 10.05 -3.67
N ARG A 268 5.74 9.17 -4.07
CA ARG A 268 4.68 9.46 -5.02
C ARG A 268 3.38 8.82 -4.54
N SER A 269 2.26 9.41 -4.94
CA SER A 269 0.94 8.83 -4.67
C SER A 269 0.86 7.40 -5.23
N GLY A 270 0.45 6.46 -4.39
CA GLY A 270 0.28 5.07 -4.83
C GLY A 270 -0.77 4.95 -5.92
N VAL A 271 -1.88 5.65 -5.76
CA VAL A 271 -2.96 5.63 -6.75
C VAL A 271 -2.48 6.19 -8.08
N GLU A 272 -1.75 7.32 -8.07
CA GLU A 272 -1.26 7.93 -9.30
C GLU A 272 -0.27 7.02 -10.03
N LEU A 273 0.60 6.32 -9.29
CA LEU A 273 1.53 5.36 -9.89
C LEU A 273 0.78 4.25 -10.62
N VAL A 274 -0.27 3.69 -10.00
CA VAL A 274 -1.05 2.62 -10.63
C VAL A 274 -1.81 3.17 -11.83
N ILE A 275 -2.40 4.37 -11.74
CA ILE A 275 -3.09 5.01 -12.87
C ILE A 275 -2.13 5.15 -14.06
N GLU A 276 -0.92 5.65 -13.81
CA GLU A 276 0.09 5.84 -14.85
C GLU A 276 0.53 4.52 -15.48
N LYS A 277 0.94 3.57 -14.65
CA LYS A 277 1.48 2.29 -15.13
C LYS A 277 0.43 1.44 -15.84
N SER A 278 -0.82 1.51 -15.40
CA SER A 278 -1.91 0.75 -16.03
C SER A 278 -2.47 1.42 -17.28
N GLN A 279 -2.02 2.63 -17.59
CA GLN A 279 -2.55 3.42 -18.70
C GLN A 279 -4.07 3.61 -18.57
N LEU A 280 -4.51 3.85 -17.33
CA LEU A 280 -5.94 3.95 -17.03
C LEU A 280 -6.62 5.08 -17.82
N LYS A 281 -5.95 6.23 -17.96
CA LYS A 281 -6.50 7.38 -18.69
C LYS A 281 -6.83 7.00 -20.12
N GLU A 282 -5.91 6.33 -20.80
CA GLU A 282 -6.07 5.93 -22.21
C GLU A 282 -7.23 4.91 -22.34
N LYS A 283 -7.34 3.99 -21.38
CA LYS A 283 -8.41 2.99 -21.36
C LYS A 283 -9.77 3.64 -21.10
N ILE A 284 -9.84 4.55 -20.13
CA ILE A 284 -11.09 5.26 -19.81
C ILE A 284 -11.54 6.14 -20.97
N ALA A 285 -10.61 6.74 -21.70
CA ALA A 285 -10.97 7.59 -22.86
C ALA A 285 -11.77 6.81 -23.90
N GLN A 286 -11.58 5.51 -24.00
CA GLN A 286 -12.29 4.64 -24.93
C GLN A 286 -13.55 4.00 -24.36
N ALA A 287 -13.81 4.21 -23.06
CA ALA A 287 -14.93 3.55 -22.39
C ALA A 287 -16.24 4.31 -22.57
N ASP A 288 -17.33 3.59 -22.46
CA ASP A 288 -18.66 4.17 -22.30
C ASP A 288 -19.02 4.33 -20.83
N TYR A 289 -18.56 3.40 -19.99
CA TYR A 289 -18.81 3.39 -18.55
C TYR A 289 -17.57 2.97 -17.79
N VAL A 290 -17.37 3.58 -16.63
CA VAL A 290 -16.28 3.23 -15.73
C VAL A 290 -16.89 2.72 -14.41
N LEU A 291 -16.48 1.54 -13.97
CA LEU A 291 -16.91 0.98 -12.70
C LEU A 291 -15.70 0.91 -11.78
N THR A 292 -15.86 1.36 -10.54
CA THR A 292 -14.82 1.29 -9.52
C THR A 292 -15.42 0.84 -8.20
N GLY A 293 -14.62 0.80 -7.14
CA GLY A 293 -15.13 0.43 -5.84
C GLY A 293 -14.04 0.15 -4.84
N GLU A 294 -14.46 0.05 -3.59
CA GLU A 294 -13.61 -0.39 -2.48
C GLU A 294 -14.49 -0.70 -1.27
N GLY A 295 -13.88 -1.23 -0.22
CA GLY A 295 -14.62 -1.68 0.96
C GLY A 295 -15.47 -0.61 1.64
N LYS A 296 -15.01 0.65 1.67
CA LYS A 296 -15.74 1.74 2.31
C LYS A 296 -15.54 3.05 1.55
N ILE A 297 -16.64 3.71 1.21
CA ILE A 297 -16.60 5.04 0.59
C ILE A 297 -17.30 6.04 1.51
N ASP A 298 -16.59 7.11 1.87
CA ASP A 298 -17.11 8.19 2.73
C ASP A 298 -16.43 9.51 2.36
N HIS A 299 -16.60 10.53 3.19
CA HIS A 299 -16.02 11.85 2.95
C HIS A 299 -14.49 11.83 2.84
N GLN A 300 -13.83 10.83 3.41
CA GLN A 300 -12.36 10.72 3.34
C GLN A 300 -11.87 10.17 2.00
N THR A 301 -12.76 9.61 1.18
CA THR A 301 -12.40 9.05 -0.13
C THR A 301 -11.73 10.10 -1.01
N LYS A 302 -12.14 11.36 -0.92
CA LYS A 302 -11.54 12.46 -1.69
C LYS A 302 -10.10 12.78 -1.30
N LEU A 303 -9.62 12.20 -0.19
CA LEU A 303 -8.26 12.45 0.29
C LEU A 303 -7.22 11.51 -0.34
N GLY A 304 -7.48 11.04 -1.55
CA GLY A 304 -6.49 10.30 -2.32
C GLY A 304 -6.71 8.79 -2.43
N LYS A 305 -7.89 8.31 -2.07
CA LYS A 305 -8.20 6.88 -2.20
C LYS A 305 -8.46 6.50 -3.65
N THR A 306 -8.31 5.21 -3.96
CA THR A 306 -8.41 4.70 -5.32
C THR A 306 -9.67 5.12 -6.06
N PRO A 307 -10.90 4.95 -5.51
CA PRO A 307 -12.09 5.34 -6.28
C PRO A 307 -12.11 6.81 -6.66
N PHE A 308 -11.58 7.68 -5.79
CA PHE A 308 -11.48 9.11 -6.10
C PHE A 308 -10.53 9.34 -7.27
N GLY A 309 -9.37 8.68 -7.26
CA GLY A 309 -8.41 8.78 -8.37
C GLY A 309 -9.03 8.36 -9.69
N VAL A 310 -9.76 7.24 -9.69
CA VAL A 310 -10.46 6.74 -10.88
C VAL A 310 -11.52 7.75 -11.33
N ALA A 311 -12.31 8.30 -10.38
CA ALA A 311 -13.35 9.28 -10.70
C ALA A 311 -12.76 10.55 -11.32
N GLN A 312 -11.59 10.98 -10.84
CA GLN A 312 -10.94 12.17 -11.40
C GLN A 312 -10.51 11.95 -12.85
N VAL A 313 -9.98 10.75 -13.17
CA VAL A 313 -9.63 10.41 -14.55
C VAL A 313 -10.88 10.38 -15.41
N ALA A 314 -11.95 9.74 -14.94
CA ALA A 314 -13.21 9.65 -15.68
C ALA A 314 -13.81 11.03 -15.92
N LYS A 315 -13.75 11.92 -14.94
CA LYS A 315 -14.26 13.29 -15.07
C LYS A 315 -13.52 14.05 -16.15
N LYS A 316 -12.19 13.93 -16.18
CA LYS A 316 -11.38 14.60 -17.21
C LYS A 316 -11.67 14.07 -18.61
N CYS A 317 -12.12 12.82 -18.71
CA CYS A 317 -12.48 12.19 -19.99
C CYS A 317 -13.98 12.31 -20.29
N ASN A 318 -14.75 12.98 -19.43
CA ASN A 318 -16.20 13.12 -19.55
C ASN A 318 -16.93 11.78 -19.60
N LYS A 319 -16.51 10.84 -18.74
CA LYS A 319 -17.11 9.51 -18.69
C LYS A 319 -17.85 9.30 -17.36
N PRO A 320 -19.02 8.64 -17.39
CA PRO A 320 -19.72 8.33 -16.13
C PRO A 320 -18.94 7.29 -15.33
N VAL A 321 -18.91 7.46 -14.01
CA VAL A 321 -18.26 6.51 -13.11
C VAL A 321 -19.22 6.07 -12.03
N ILE A 322 -19.36 4.76 -11.87
CA ILE A 322 -20.22 4.13 -10.87
C ILE A 322 -19.30 3.41 -9.88
N ALA A 323 -19.45 3.75 -8.60
CA ALA A 323 -18.64 3.14 -7.54
C ALA A 323 -19.48 2.18 -6.72
N PHE A 324 -18.93 1.00 -6.45
CA PHE A 324 -19.54 -0.02 -5.58
C PHE A 324 -18.75 -0.07 -4.27
N THR A 325 -19.46 -0.20 -3.15
CA THR A 325 -18.77 -0.19 -1.87
C THR A 325 -19.44 -1.13 -0.87
N GLY A 326 -18.63 -1.73 -0.01
CA GLY A 326 -19.15 -2.57 1.07
C GLY A 326 -19.90 -1.76 2.12
N LEU A 327 -19.44 -0.53 2.36
CA LEU A 327 -20.07 0.36 3.33
C LEU A 327 -20.11 1.78 2.77
N VAL A 328 -21.31 2.34 2.68
CA VAL A 328 -21.49 3.75 2.35
C VAL A 328 -21.44 4.53 3.66
N GLY A 329 -20.39 5.32 3.83
CA GLY A 329 -20.21 6.13 5.03
C GLY A 329 -20.86 7.49 4.90
N GLU A 330 -20.52 8.37 5.83
CA GLU A 330 -21.10 9.71 5.88
C GLU A 330 -20.40 10.67 4.92
N GLY A 331 -21.10 11.73 4.53
CA GLY A 331 -20.53 12.85 3.79
C GLY A 331 -20.21 12.55 2.34
N ILE A 332 -20.96 11.64 1.70
CA ILE A 332 -20.71 11.27 0.30
C ILE A 332 -21.30 12.25 -0.71
N ALA A 333 -22.18 13.16 -0.28
CA ALA A 333 -22.87 14.07 -1.21
C ALA A 333 -21.88 14.87 -2.08
N GLU A 334 -20.79 15.32 -1.48
CA GLU A 334 -19.75 16.08 -2.16
C GLU A 334 -19.06 15.28 -3.27
N LEU A 335 -19.00 13.96 -3.13
CA LEU A 335 -18.32 13.10 -4.08
C LEU A 335 -19.00 13.13 -5.47
N TYR A 336 -20.30 13.36 -5.49
CA TYR A 336 -21.03 13.47 -6.77
C TYR A 336 -20.54 14.66 -7.59
N ASP A 337 -20.19 15.76 -6.92
CA ASP A 337 -19.62 16.93 -7.61
C ASP A 337 -18.17 16.71 -8.05
N LEU A 338 -17.53 15.72 -7.47
CA LEU A 338 -16.12 15.41 -7.72
C LEU A 338 -15.91 14.31 -8.76
N GLY A 339 -17.00 13.90 -9.46
CA GLY A 339 -16.88 13.00 -10.59
C GLY A 339 -17.66 11.70 -10.50
N PHE A 340 -18.19 11.35 -9.32
CA PHE A 340 -18.97 10.11 -9.19
C PHE A 340 -20.39 10.33 -9.74
N THR A 341 -20.79 9.43 -10.63
CA THR A 341 -22.14 9.45 -11.18
C THR A 341 -23.11 8.75 -10.24
N GLN A 342 -22.66 7.66 -9.62
CA GLN A 342 -23.46 6.86 -8.72
C GLN A 342 -22.58 6.14 -7.72
N ILE A 343 -23.02 6.03 -6.46
CA ILE A 343 -22.33 5.28 -5.41
C ILE A 343 -23.33 4.26 -4.86
N VAL A 344 -22.98 2.96 -4.97
CA VAL A 344 -23.90 1.86 -4.65
C VAL A 344 -23.31 0.99 -3.54
N GLY A 345 -24.05 0.88 -2.42
CA GLY A 345 -23.72 -0.09 -1.38
C GLY A 345 -24.12 -1.49 -1.83
N ILE A 346 -23.22 -2.46 -1.67
CA ILE A 346 -23.47 -3.81 -2.21
C ILE A 346 -24.18 -4.74 -1.23
N ASN A 347 -24.19 -4.42 0.06
CA ASN A 347 -24.71 -5.34 1.08
C ASN A 347 -26.19 -5.12 1.34
N PRO A 348 -26.93 -6.20 1.64
CA PRO A 348 -28.35 -6.04 2.03
C PRO A 348 -28.48 -5.21 3.29
N PRO A 349 -29.62 -4.53 3.49
CA PRO A 349 -29.87 -3.80 4.73
C PRO A 349 -29.76 -4.73 5.94
N ASP A 350 -29.20 -4.21 7.02
CA ASP A 350 -29.05 -4.93 8.30
C ASP A 350 -28.19 -6.21 8.21
N CYS A 351 -27.34 -6.29 7.19
CA CYS A 351 -26.41 -7.41 7.01
C CYS A 351 -25.33 -7.35 8.09
N LYS A 352 -25.04 -8.48 8.73
CA LYS A 352 -23.93 -8.56 9.69
C LYS A 352 -22.59 -8.43 8.96
N LEU A 353 -21.61 -7.81 9.61
CA LEU A 353 -20.30 -7.60 9.00
C LEU A 353 -19.69 -8.93 8.49
N GLU A 354 -19.76 -9.97 9.30
CA GLU A 354 -19.20 -11.27 8.92
C GLU A 354 -19.82 -11.80 7.61
N ASP A 355 -21.14 -11.68 7.48
CA ASP A 355 -21.86 -12.13 6.28
C ASP A 355 -21.51 -11.23 5.08
N ALA A 356 -21.40 -9.93 5.32
CA ALA A 356 -21.04 -8.98 4.27
C ALA A 356 -19.66 -9.30 3.70
N LEU A 357 -18.68 -9.57 4.57
CA LEU A 357 -17.31 -9.87 4.14
C LEU A 357 -17.26 -11.21 3.39
N LYS A 358 -17.98 -12.22 3.89
CA LYS A 358 -17.99 -13.55 3.30
C LYS A 358 -18.66 -13.57 1.92
N ASN A 359 -19.69 -12.76 1.73
CA ASN A 359 -20.52 -12.78 0.51
C ASN A 359 -20.20 -11.60 -0.43
N GLY A 360 -19.09 -10.93 -0.26
CA GLY A 360 -18.75 -9.72 -1.02
C GLY A 360 -18.82 -9.90 -2.53
N GLU A 361 -18.18 -10.94 -3.06
CA GLU A 361 -18.19 -11.20 -4.51
C GLU A 361 -19.61 -11.39 -5.05
N ARG A 362 -20.40 -12.21 -4.36
CA ARG A 362 -21.77 -12.48 -4.76
C ARG A 362 -22.62 -11.21 -4.73
N ASN A 363 -22.46 -10.42 -3.67
CA ASN A 363 -23.23 -9.18 -3.49
C ASN A 363 -22.83 -8.16 -4.55
N LEU A 364 -21.53 -8.05 -4.85
CA LEU A 364 -21.06 -7.14 -5.89
C LEU A 364 -21.61 -7.54 -7.27
N GLU A 365 -21.55 -8.82 -7.60
CA GLU A 365 -22.06 -9.31 -8.87
C GLU A 365 -23.55 -9.00 -9.02
N TRP A 366 -24.34 -9.24 -7.97
CA TRP A 366 -25.78 -8.97 -7.97
C TRP A 366 -26.06 -7.49 -8.16
N CYS A 367 -25.38 -6.61 -7.40
CA CYS A 367 -25.58 -5.17 -7.50
C CYS A 367 -25.14 -4.63 -8.86
N CYS A 368 -24.03 -5.11 -9.37
CA CYS A 368 -23.53 -4.70 -10.68
C CYS A 368 -24.53 -5.08 -11.76
N LYS A 369 -25.10 -6.28 -11.67
CA LYS A 369 -26.12 -6.73 -12.63
C LYS A 369 -27.32 -5.79 -12.64
N ASN A 370 -27.79 -5.37 -11.46
CA ASN A 370 -28.92 -4.45 -11.36
C ASN A 370 -28.59 -3.08 -11.96
N VAL A 371 -27.40 -2.57 -11.72
CA VAL A 371 -26.95 -1.28 -12.30
C VAL A 371 -26.85 -1.38 -13.82
N VAL A 372 -26.26 -2.45 -14.35
CA VAL A 372 -26.12 -2.63 -15.81
C VAL A 372 -27.49 -2.76 -16.47
N ARG A 373 -28.42 -3.47 -15.84
CA ARG A 373 -29.79 -3.58 -16.34
C ARG A 373 -30.46 -2.21 -16.46
N ALA A 374 -30.28 -1.34 -15.45
CA ALA A 374 -30.84 0.01 -15.45
C ALA A 374 -30.21 0.87 -16.57
N ILE A 375 -28.91 0.73 -16.81
CA ILE A 375 -28.22 1.44 -17.89
C ILE A 375 -28.77 1.01 -19.25
N ARG A 376 -28.98 -0.30 -19.42
CA ARG A 376 -29.43 -0.87 -20.70
C ARG A 376 -30.83 -0.39 -21.08
N CYS A 377 -31.66 -0.03 -20.09
CA CYS A 377 -33.03 0.43 -20.34
C CYS A 377 -33.13 1.92 -20.68
N ARG A 378 -32.01 2.66 -20.66
CA ARG A 378 -31.95 4.07 -21.06
C ARG A 378 -31.45 4.18 -22.49
#